data_928160f2f094a3ff71f13c726f2686fc
#
_entry.id   928160f2f094a3ff71f13c726f2686fc
#
_cell.length_a   1.000
_cell.length_b   1.000
_cell.length_c   1.000
_cell.angle_alpha   90.00
_cell.angle_beta   90.00
_cell.angle_gamma   90.00
#
_symmetry.space_group_name_H-M   'P 1'
#
loop_
_entity.id
_entity.type
_entity.pdbx_description
1 polymer ?
#
loop_
_entity_poly.entity_id
_entity_poly.type
_entity_poly.pdbx_seq_one_letter_code
_entity_poly.pdbx_strand_id
1 'polypeptide(L)'
;CVAQSVNVLNSLFLTDGEHCILTPNYDVFDMYQVHQGAYTLGFEEKNKDPEVCIFASIKNDDIYVNLVNTSYSESKKIELKFKQCPEFVEAKTLYSKDPQNYNDAKHPNRVRCKEGKAPAWEKDSFQIALPAASVSVYHFRKTETEK
;
A
#
# COMPACT_ATOMS: atom_id res chain seq x y z
N CYS A 1 -0.28 -9.97 -12.44
CA CYS A 1 -0.96 -11.29 -12.62
C CYS A 1 -0.18 -12.38 -11.89
N VAL A 2 -0.87 -13.30 -11.27
CA VAL A 2 -0.30 -14.50 -10.65
C VAL A 2 -0.60 -15.68 -11.56
N ALA A 3 0.44 -16.37 -12.04
CA ALA A 3 0.27 -17.51 -12.95
C ALA A 3 -0.34 -18.73 -12.24
N GLN A 4 0.06 -18.94 -10.99
CA GLN A 4 -0.49 -19.95 -10.09
C GLN A 4 -0.58 -19.37 -8.70
N SER A 5 -1.60 -19.77 -7.95
CA SER A 5 -1.84 -19.22 -6.60
C SER A 5 -1.09 -19.98 -5.49
N VAL A 6 -0.60 -21.18 -5.75
CA VAL A 6 0.01 -22.07 -4.74
C VAL A 6 1.38 -22.59 -5.19
N ASN A 7 2.35 -22.61 -4.29
CA ASN A 7 3.66 -23.25 -4.41
C ASN A 7 4.48 -22.89 -5.67
N VAL A 8 4.41 -21.64 -6.10
CA VAL A 8 5.30 -21.09 -7.15
C VAL A 8 5.96 -19.81 -6.66
N LEU A 9 6.97 -19.32 -7.37
CA LEU A 9 7.81 -18.21 -6.93
C LEU A 9 7.02 -16.96 -6.48
N ASN A 10 5.95 -16.61 -7.18
CA ASN A 10 5.12 -15.44 -6.86
C ASN A 10 3.70 -15.86 -6.43
N SER A 11 3.57 -17.02 -5.77
CA SER A 11 2.26 -17.51 -5.33
C SER A 11 1.69 -16.67 -4.18
N LEU A 12 0.38 -16.80 -3.98
CA LEU A 12 -0.33 -16.20 -2.85
C LEU A 12 -0.19 -17.07 -1.59
N PHE A 13 -0.05 -18.38 -1.80
CA PHE A 13 0.00 -19.39 -0.74
C PHE A 13 1.19 -20.33 -0.95
N LEU A 14 1.78 -20.72 0.16
CA LEU A 14 2.71 -21.85 0.23
C LEU A 14 2.07 -22.95 1.09
N THR A 15 2.17 -24.19 0.66
CA THR A 15 1.73 -25.35 1.44
C THR A 15 2.92 -26.23 1.74
N ASP A 16 3.05 -26.63 3.01
CA ASP A 16 4.07 -27.55 3.49
C ASP A 16 3.42 -28.50 4.51
N GLY A 17 3.11 -29.73 4.09
CA GLY A 17 2.35 -30.67 4.87
C GLY A 17 0.95 -30.12 5.24
N GLU A 18 0.70 -29.98 6.53
CA GLU A 18 -0.56 -29.44 7.05
C GLU A 18 -0.60 -27.90 7.13
N HIS A 19 0.52 -27.23 6.78
CA HIS A 19 0.64 -25.78 6.87
C HIS A 19 0.21 -25.10 5.57
N CYS A 20 -0.59 -24.04 5.70
CA CYS A 20 -0.90 -23.09 4.64
C CYS A 20 -0.36 -21.71 5.06
N ILE A 21 0.60 -21.18 4.31
CA ILE A 21 1.33 -19.96 4.63
C ILE A 21 0.96 -18.91 3.62
N LEU A 22 0.50 -17.75 4.10
CA LEU A 22 0.25 -16.58 3.25
C LEU A 22 1.59 -15.92 2.90
N THR A 23 1.80 -15.66 1.63
CA THR A 23 2.98 -14.91 1.18
C THR A 23 2.75 -13.40 1.26
N PRO A 24 3.78 -12.56 1.19
CA PRO A 24 3.61 -11.11 1.06
C PRO A 24 2.78 -10.70 -0.17
N ASN A 25 2.79 -11.50 -1.24
CA ASN A 25 1.95 -11.25 -2.42
C ASN A 25 0.45 -11.34 -2.10
N TYR A 26 0.05 -12.24 -1.21
CA TYR A 26 -1.33 -12.29 -0.73
C TYR A 26 -1.73 -10.95 -0.11
N ASP A 27 -0.90 -10.41 0.78
CA ASP A 27 -1.19 -9.12 1.43
C ASP A 27 -1.31 -7.98 0.41
N VAL A 28 -0.47 -7.97 -0.64
CA VAL A 28 -0.60 -6.98 -1.73
C VAL A 28 -1.95 -7.11 -2.44
N PHE A 29 -2.37 -8.33 -2.79
CA PHE A 29 -3.68 -8.54 -3.43
C PHE A 29 -4.82 -8.11 -2.52
N ASP A 30 -4.75 -8.42 -1.22
CA ASP A 30 -5.74 -7.99 -0.23
C ASP A 30 -5.80 -6.47 -0.11
N MET A 31 -4.65 -5.80 -0.04
CA MET A 31 -4.56 -4.33 0.01
C MET A 31 -5.14 -3.66 -1.22
N TYR A 32 -5.02 -4.27 -2.41
CA TYR A 32 -5.50 -3.70 -3.67
C TYR A 32 -6.98 -3.97 -3.96
N GLN A 33 -7.68 -4.80 -3.18
CA GLN A 33 -9.11 -5.07 -3.35
C GLN A 33 -9.97 -3.79 -3.31
N VAL A 34 -9.55 -2.77 -2.57
CA VAL A 34 -10.25 -1.50 -2.42
C VAL A 34 -10.48 -0.78 -3.76
N HIS A 35 -9.66 -1.09 -4.77
CA HIS A 35 -9.78 -0.49 -6.10
C HIS A 35 -10.80 -1.20 -7.01
N GLN A 36 -11.33 -2.35 -6.60
CA GLN A 36 -12.30 -3.08 -7.41
C GLN A 36 -13.63 -2.32 -7.50
N GLY A 37 -14.04 -2.01 -8.73
CA GLY A 37 -15.25 -1.22 -9.00
C GLY A 37 -15.13 0.26 -8.58
N ALA A 38 -13.91 0.76 -8.38
CA ALA A 38 -13.62 2.16 -8.15
C ALA A 38 -13.25 2.87 -9.47
N TYR A 39 -13.41 4.20 -9.49
CA TYR A 39 -12.93 5.04 -10.59
C TYR A 39 -11.50 5.47 -10.34
N THR A 40 -10.65 5.38 -11.35
CA THR A 40 -9.28 5.89 -11.28
C THR A 40 -9.28 7.41 -11.13
N LEU A 41 -8.49 7.93 -10.20
CA LEU A 41 -8.25 9.36 -10.04
C LEU A 41 -6.98 9.76 -10.80
N GLY A 42 -7.12 10.79 -11.63
CA GLY A 42 -5.96 11.47 -12.21
C GLY A 42 -5.28 12.37 -11.18
N PHE A 43 -3.97 12.44 -11.22
CA PHE A 43 -3.15 13.32 -10.37
C PHE A 43 -1.92 13.84 -11.14
N GLU A 44 -1.33 14.91 -10.64
CA GLU A 44 -0.10 15.48 -11.18
C GLU A 44 1.08 15.14 -10.27
N GLU A 45 2.15 14.64 -10.88
CA GLU A 45 3.42 14.41 -10.20
C GLU A 45 4.37 15.57 -10.50
N LYS A 46 4.63 16.44 -9.53
CA LYS A 46 5.55 17.59 -9.70
C LYS A 46 7.01 17.17 -9.76
N ASN A 47 7.37 16.18 -8.93
CA ASN A 47 8.74 15.65 -8.84
C ASN A 47 8.65 14.13 -8.96
N LYS A 48 8.72 13.64 -10.20
CA LYS A 48 8.63 12.19 -10.46
C LYS A 48 9.89 11.49 -9.97
N ASP A 49 9.72 10.60 -8.98
CA ASP A 49 10.75 9.67 -8.54
C ASP A 49 10.53 8.32 -9.25
N PRO A 50 11.48 7.82 -10.06
CA PRO A 50 11.31 6.56 -10.79
C PRO A 50 11.18 5.34 -9.88
N GLU A 51 11.59 5.44 -8.62
CA GLU A 51 11.46 4.37 -7.62
C GLU A 51 10.13 4.42 -6.85
N VAL A 52 9.26 5.40 -7.13
CA VAL A 52 7.95 5.51 -6.49
C VAL A 52 6.86 5.31 -7.51
N CYS A 53 5.97 4.34 -7.24
CA CYS A 53 4.76 4.15 -8.03
C CYS A 53 3.54 4.60 -7.22
N ILE A 54 2.66 5.36 -7.87
CA ILE A 54 1.45 5.90 -7.26
C ILE A 54 0.25 5.44 -8.07
N PHE A 55 -0.79 5.00 -7.38
CA PHE A 55 -2.09 4.74 -7.97
C PHE A 55 -3.19 5.26 -7.03
N ALA A 56 -4.16 5.95 -7.58
CA ALA A 56 -5.27 6.50 -6.81
C ALA A 56 -6.62 6.16 -7.43
N SER A 57 -7.59 5.87 -6.59
CA SER A 57 -8.97 5.63 -7.00
C SER A 57 -9.97 6.21 -6.02
N ILE A 58 -11.21 6.33 -6.48
CA ILE A 58 -12.35 6.78 -5.68
C ILE A 58 -13.53 5.86 -5.88
N LYS A 59 -14.19 5.53 -4.78
CA LYS A 59 -15.46 4.79 -4.77
C LYS A 59 -16.40 5.47 -3.79
N ASN A 60 -17.48 6.05 -4.31
CA ASN A 60 -18.33 6.96 -3.54
C ASN A 60 -17.51 8.15 -2.99
N ASP A 61 -17.44 8.31 -1.68
CA ASP A 61 -16.66 9.34 -1.00
C ASP A 61 -15.31 8.85 -0.49
N ASP A 62 -15.02 7.56 -0.64
CA ASP A 62 -13.76 6.96 -0.19
C ASP A 62 -12.69 7.07 -1.29
N ILE A 63 -11.56 7.65 -0.93
CA ILE A 63 -10.38 7.84 -1.78
C ILE A 63 -9.28 6.90 -1.28
N TYR A 64 -8.75 6.09 -2.18
CA TYR A 64 -7.65 5.18 -1.88
C TYR A 64 -6.41 5.58 -2.69
N VAL A 65 -5.28 5.72 -2.00
CA VAL A 65 -3.99 6.04 -2.60
C VAL A 65 -3.00 4.94 -2.27
N ASN A 66 -2.58 4.21 -3.29
CA ASN A 66 -1.51 3.22 -3.18
C ASN A 66 -0.18 3.85 -3.52
N LEU A 67 0.81 3.61 -2.67
CA LEU A 67 2.17 4.08 -2.81
C LEU A 67 3.12 2.89 -2.70
N VAL A 68 3.97 2.72 -3.69
CA VAL A 68 5.00 1.68 -3.71
C VAL A 68 6.36 2.34 -3.78
N ASN A 69 7.22 2.05 -2.81
CA ASN A 69 8.63 2.41 -2.86
C ASN A 69 9.42 1.18 -3.29
N THR A 70 9.97 1.21 -4.50
CA THR A 70 10.77 0.12 -5.07
C THR A 70 12.25 0.20 -4.71
N SER A 71 12.68 1.30 -4.08
CA SER A 71 14.06 1.41 -3.60
C SER A 71 14.35 0.36 -2.54
N TYR A 72 15.41 -0.40 -2.75
CA TYR A 72 15.80 -1.49 -1.86
C TYR A 72 16.29 -1.00 -0.48
N SER A 73 16.87 0.20 -0.43
CA SER A 73 17.58 0.70 0.75
C SER A 73 17.10 2.07 1.24
N GLU A 74 16.39 2.85 0.41
CA GLU A 74 16.07 4.23 0.74
C GLU A 74 14.60 4.42 1.08
N SER A 75 14.34 5.08 2.21
CA SER A 75 13.00 5.60 2.51
C SER A 75 12.72 6.82 1.66
N LYS A 76 11.49 6.97 1.20
CA LYS A 76 11.04 8.11 0.38
C LYS A 76 10.03 8.96 1.17
N LYS A 77 10.03 10.26 0.88
CA LYS A 77 9.03 11.19 1.42
C LYS A 77 8.11 11.62 0.30
N ILE A 78 6.82 11.46 0.52
CA ILE A 78 5.77 11.80 -0.46
C ILE A 78 4.88 12.87 0.14
N GLU A 79 4.60 13.88 -0.66
CA GLU A 79 3.63 14.92 -0.35
C GLU A 79 2.36 14.68 -1.18
N LEU A 80 1.23 14.46 -0.49
CA LEU A 80 -0.08 14.35 -1.12
C LEU A 80 -0.88 15.63 -0.87
N LYS A 81 -1.20 16.33 -1.97
CA LYS A 81 -2.03 17.52 -1.93
C LYS A 81 -3.38 17.27 -2.59
N PHE A 82 -4.44 17.62 -1.89
CA PHE A 82 -5.81 17.52 -2.38
C PHE A 82 -6.35 18.93 -2.65
N LYS A 83 -7.26 19.06 -3.62
CA LYS A 83 -7.97 20.32 -3.86
C LYS A 83 -8.81 20.73 -2.66
N GLN A 84 -9.41 19.75 -2.00
CA GLN A 84 -10.14 19.88 -0.75
C GLN A 84 -9.56 18.85 0.22
N CYS A 85 -9.25 19.27 1.44
CA CYS A 85 -8.67 18.38 2.45
C CYS A 85 -9.65 17.27 2.81
N PRO A 86 -9.33 15.98 2.53
CA PRO A 86 -10.16 14.88 2.98
C PRO A 86 -9.83 14.51 4.42
N GLU A 87 -10.74 13.78 5.06
CA GLU A 87 -10.46 13.12 6.33
C GLU A 87 -9.56 11.90 6.10
N PHE A 88 -8.49 11.76 6.88
CA PHE A 88 -7.71 10.53 6.93
C PHE A 88 -8.47 9.47 7.73
N VAL A 89 -8.66 8.27 7.17
CA VAL A 89 -9.37 7.16 7.82
C VAL A 89 -8.40 6.13 8.37
N GLU A 90 -7.61 5.52 7.51
CA GLU A 90 -6.65 4.48 7.89
C GLU A 90 -5.50 4.37 6.87
N ALA A 91 -4.45 3.69 7.26
CA ALA A 91 -3.40 3.26 6.35
C ALA A 91 -2.99 1.82 6.65
N LYS A 92 -2.55 1.12 5.61
CA LYS A 92 -1.93 -0.20 5.71
C LYS A 92 -0.58 -0.16 5.02
N THR A 93 0.42 -0.82 5.62
CA THR A 93 1.77 -0.87 5.04
C THR A 93 2.33 -2.28 5.16
N LEU A 94 2.82 -2.78 4.04
CA LEU A 94 3.57 -4.02 3.93
C LEU A 94 5.04 -3.68 3.72
N TYR A 95 5.90 -4.03 4.66
CA TYR A 95 7.35 -3.92 4.52
C TYR A 95 8.07 -4.81 5.52
N SER A 96 9.34 -5.08 5.25
CA SER A 96 10.27 -5.70 6.19
C SER A 96 11.55 -4.88 6.27
N LYS A 97 12.18 -4.84 7.46
CA LYS A 97 13.51 -4.19 7.63
C LYS A 97 14.57 -4.83 6.76
N ASP A 98 14.47 -6.15 6.56
CA ASP A 98 15.30 -6.91 5.65
C ASP A 98 14.41 -7.33 4.46
N PRO A 99 14.68 -6.80 3.25
CA PRO A 99 13.91 -7.13 2.06
C PRO A 99 14.02 -8.60 1.62
N GLN A 100 15.00 -9.34 2.14
CA GLN A 100 15.16 -10.79 1.88
C GLN A 100 14.28 -11.66 2.78
N ASN A 101 13.58 -11.08 3.75
CA ASN A 101 12.67 -11.84 4.60
C ASN A 101 11.49 -12.40 3.81
N TYR A 102 11.13 -13.62 4.13
CA TYR A 102 9.96 -14.33 3.57
C TYR A 102 9.23 -15.10 4.67
N ASN A 103 8.01 -15.52 4.37
CA ASN A 103 7.21 -16.35 5.25
C ASN A 103 7.47 -17.83 4.97
N ASP A 104 7.66 -18.63 5.99
CA ASP A 104 7.86 -20.08 5.96
C ASP A 104 7.04 -20.76 7.08
N ALA A 105 7.05 -22.10 7.11
CA ALA A 105 6.31 -22.86 8.12
C ALA A 105 6.74 -22.55 9.57
N LYS A 106 8.01 -22.16 9.78
CA LYS A 106 8.51 -21.78 11.12
C LYS A 106 8.18 -20.34 11.47
N HIS A 107 8.05 -19.48 10.47
CA HIS A 107 7.81 -18.06 10.62
C HIS A 107 6.72 -17.57 9.64
N PRO A 108 5.46 -18.05 9.80
CA PRO A 108 4.40 -17.83 8.81
C PRO A 108 3.95 -16.36 8.71
N ASN A 109 4.30 -15.53 9.68
CA ASN A 109 3.89 -14.13 9.78
C ASN A 109 5.09 -13.17 9.88
N ARG A 110 6.27 -13.55 9.38
CA ARG A 110 7.47 -12.71 9.44
C ARG A 110 7.28 -11.41 8.63
N VAL A 111 6.67 -11.51 7.47
CA VAL A 111 6.36 -10.36 6.60
C VAL A 111 4.86 -10.36 6.35
N ARG A 112 4.17 -9.43 6.98
CA ARG A 112 2.72 -9.25 6.87
C ARG A 112 2.36 -7.77 6.82
N CYS A 113 1.26 -7.48 6.18
CA CYS A 113 0.65 -6.16 6.21
C CYS A 113 0.32 -5.75 7.65
N LYS A 114 0.61 -4.51 7.99
CA LYS A 114 0.39 -3.91 9.30
C LYS A 114 -0.34 -2.59 9.14
N GLU A 115 -0.92 -2.12 10.24
CA GLU A 115 -1.42 -0.76 10.32
C GLU A 115 -0.30 0.23 10.00
N GLY A 116 -0.56 1.11 9.04
CA GLY A 116 0.35 2.16 8.62
C GLY A 116 0.25 3.37 9.55
N LYS A 117 1.28 4.20 9.53
CA LYS A 117 1.26 5.46 10.28
C LYS A 117 0.32 6.47 9.61
N ALA A 118 -0.45 7.19 10.42
CA ALA A 118 -1.19 8.35 9.94
C ALA A 118 -0.21 9.38 9.36
N PRO A 119 -0.52 9.96 8.19
CA PRO A 119 0.32 10.99 7.59
C PRO A 119 0.24 12.28 8.41
N ALA A 120 1.35 13.00 8.51
CA ALA A 120 1.33 14.33 9.11
C ALA A 120 0.68 15.33 8.16
N TRP A 121 -0.18 16.20 8.68
CA TRP A 121 -0.76 17.31 7.93
C TRP A 121 0.08 18.57 8.13
N GLU A 122 0.76 19.03 7.08
CA GLU A 122 1.64 20.19 7.10
C GLU A 122 1.51 20.98 5.78
N LYS A 123 1.44 22.29 5.87
CA LYS A 123 1.41 23.20 4.71
C LYS A 123 0.38 22.80 3.63
N ASP A 124 -0.84 22.52 4.05
CA ASP A 124 -1.95 22.10 3.18
C ASP A 124 -1.70 20.80 2.39
N SER A 125 -0.91 19.89 2.96
CA SER A 125 -0.62 18.58 2.37
C SER A 125 -0.38 17.50 3.42
N PHE A 126 -0.62 16.25 3.02
CA PHE A 126 -0.25 15.09 3.83
C PHE A 126 1.19 14.69 3.53
N GLN A 127 2.01 14.63 4.58
CA GLN A 127 3.40 14.18 4.51
C GLN A 127 3.47 12.70 4.88
N ILE A 128 3.95 11.89 3.93
CA ILE A 128 4.04 10.43 4.07
C ILE A 128 5.50 10.01 3.96
N ALA A 129 5.94 9.19 4.90
CA ALA A 129 7.23 8.52 4.83
C ALA A 129 7.02 7.05 4.42
N LEU A 130 7.53 6.67 3.25
CA LEU A 130 7.50 5.31 2.74
C LEU A 130 8.80 4.60 3.12
N PRO A 131 8.75 3.49 3.87
CA PRO A 131 9.93 2.67 4.08
C PRO A 131 10.52 2.17 2.76
N ALA A 132 11.79 1.78 2.76
CA ALA A 132 12.38 1.08 1.62
C ALA A 132 11.64 -0.23 1.34
N ALA A 133 11.56 -0.64 0.08
CA ALA A 133 10.91 -1.88 -0.37
C ALA A 133 9.53 -2.09 0.28
N SER A 134 8.63 -1.11 0.11
CA SER A 134 7.33 -1.12 0.77
C SER A 134 6.15 -0.90 -0.18
N VAL A 135 5.01 -1.44 0.22
CA VAL A 135 3.70 -1.17 -0.39
C VAL A 135 2.79 -0.60 0.68
N SER A 136 2.16 0.53 0.40
CA SER A 136 1.24 1.19 1.34
C SER A 136 -0.07 1.56 0.65
N VAL A 137 -1.16 1.49 1.40
CA VAL A 137 -2.48 1.97 0.98
C VAL A 137 -2.96 2.96 2.03
N TYR A 138 -3.33 4.14 1.58
CA TYR A 138 -3.91 5.20 2.40
C TYR A 138 -5.37 5.38 2.01
N HIS A 139 -6.25 5.36 3.00
CA HIS A 139 -7.67 5.60 2.85
C HIS A 139 -8.02 6.96 3.41
N PHE A 140 -8.63 7.77 2.56
CA PHE A 140 -9.18 9.07 2.90
C PHE A 140 -10.67 9.10 2.55
N ARG A 141 -11.42 9.98 3.19
CA ARG A 141 -12.84 10.22 2.91
C ARG A 141 -13.06 11.68 2.57
N LYS A 142 -13.83 11.95 1.53
CA LYS A 142 -14.25 13.31 1.24
C LYS A 142 -15.03 13.87 2.41
N THR A 143 -14.69 15.09 2.81
CA THR A 143 -15.52 15.85 3.74
C THR A 143 -16.68 16.48 2.96
N GLU A 144 -17.90 16.37 3.48
CA GLU A 144 -19.03 17.10 2.92
C GLU A 144 -18.73 18.60 3.01
N THR A 145 -18.84 19.30 1.91
CA THR A 145 -18.82 20.77 1.92
C THR A 145 -20.15 21.19 2.50
N GLU A 146 -20.16 21.80 3.68
CA GLU A 146 -21.35 22.51 4.16
C GLU A 146 -21.78 23.48 3.04
N LYS A 147 -23.02 23.30 2.59
CA LYS A 147 -23.65 24.17 1.59
C LYS A 147 -24.06 25.49 2.19
#